data_98d0b100604dde509426df9e4e13e562
#
_entry.id   98d0b100604dde509426df9e4e13e562
#
_cell.length_a   1.000
_cell.length_b   1.000
_cell.length_c   1.000
_cell.angle_alpha   90.00
_cell.angle_beta   90.00
_cell.angle_gamma   90.00
#
_symmetry.space_group_name_H-M   'P 1'
#
loop_
_entity.id
_entity.type
_entity.pdbx_description
1 polymer ?
#
loop_
_entity_poly.entity_id
_entity_poly.type
_entity_poly.pdbx_seq_one_letter_code
_entity_poly.pdbx_strand_id
1 'polypeptide(L)'
;MGKVNGKKFSGGSCTKKENPDGYNLTIGSGTFIPGFEDGLIGAQVGQTLEVKATFPDSYSNNPDLAGKKAVFTVTVNYIQGKKIRPELTDKFVTKNLTSYKSLEDYESTLRRKSTEDLAWDSVYNASKVNEYPKKRTKEMYDQLYTSINYYLQQNNYTISDYLSAQKTTSADFKKDLTKTAKEDVGKQLVYGAIAEKENIKVSDKEYKEELKSYLSTYNCDDEEALNKQFHNFYGTDAKDLIMDDLLYKKVKSYLADHVVEK
;
A
#
# COMPACT_ATOMS: atom_id res chain seq x y z
N MET A 1 20.75 26.54 -14.57
CA MET A 1 20.19 27.43 -15.61
C MET A 1 20.93 27.19 -16.92
N GLY A 2 20.18 26.84 -18.00
CA GLY A 2 20.74 26.55 -19.32
C GLY A 2 20.74 27.73 -20.28
N LYS A 3 21.76 27.80 -21.08
CA LYS A 3 21.92 28.81 -22.16
C LYS A 3 22.42 28.15 -23.43
N VAL A 4 21.87 28.55 -24.58
CA VAL A 4 22.37 28.23 -25.93
C VAL A 4 22.83 29.54 -26.56
N ASN A 5 24.08 29.60 -27.04
CA ASN A 5 24.71 30.83 -27.58
C ASN A 5 24.54 32.05 -26.64
N GLY A 6 24.70 31.84 -25.31
CA GLY A 6 24.57 32.86 -24.29
C GLY A 6 23.15 33.27 -23.92
N LYS A 7 22.10 32.80 -24.65
CA LYS A 7 20.70 33.14 -24.41
C LYS A 7 19.99 32.03 -23.68
N LYS A 8 19.15 32.39 -22.69
CA LYS A 8 18.27 31.45 -21.99
C LYS A 8 17.23 30.88 -22.95
N PHE A 9 16.79 29.64 -22.71
CA PHE A 9 15.75 28.99 -23.48
C PHE A 9 14.67 28.40 -22.55
N SER A 10 13.48 28.17 -23.09
CA SER A 10 12.35 27.60 -22.35
C SER A 10 12.66 26.14 -21.97
N GLY A 11 12.40 25.76 -20.70
CA GLY A 11 12.74 24.44 -20.16
C GLY A 11 14.21 24.28 -19.74
N GLY A 12 15.05 25.33 -19.94
CA GLY A 12 16.48 25.30 -19.55
C GLY A 12 16.75 25.71 -18.10
N SER A 13 15.73 25.97 -17.29
CA SER A 13 15.90 26.40 -15.91
C SER A 13 14.96 25.67 -14.97
N CYS A 14 15.46 25.41 -13.78
CA CYS A 14 14.67 24.99 -12.63
C CYS A 14 14.84 26.09 -11.56
N THR A 15 13.79 26.72 -11.16
CA THR A 15 13.83 27.72 -10.09
C THR A 15 13.37 27.08 -8.79
N LYS A 16 13.86 27.58 -7.64
CA LYS A 16 13.40 27.15 -6.32
C LYS A 16 11.87 27.33 -6.13
N LYS A 17 11.25 28.23 -6.88
CA LYS A 17 9.80 28.46 -6.85
C LYS A 17 9.06 27.33 -7.53
N GLU A 18 9.58 26.80 -8.64
CA GLU A 18 8.95 25.73 -9.43
C GLU A 18 9.27 24.34 -8.88
N ASN A 19 10.51 24.17 -8.36
CA ASN A 19 10.97 22.93 -7.76
C ASN A 19 11.95 23.26 -6.61
N PRO A 20 11.46 23.42 -5.35
CA PRO A 20 12.27 23.80 -4.20
C PRO A 20 13.46 22.89 -3.95
N ASP A 21 13.29 21.60 -4.20
CA ASP A 21 14.28 20.55 -3.94
C ASP A 21 15.23 20.31 -5.11
N GLY A 22 14.96 20.93 -6.27
CA GLY A 22 15.68 20.68 -7.52
C GLY A 22 15.26 19.39 -8.22
N TYR A 23 16.03 18.95 -9.21
CA TYR A 23 15.81 17.70 -9.93
C TYR A 23 16.66 16.58 -9.35
N ASN A 24 16.05 15.41 -9.12
CA ASN A 24 16.80 14.18 -8.86
C ASN A 24 17.40 13.68 -10.16
N LEU A 25 18.71 13.45 -10.15
CA LEU A 25 19.47 12.96 -11.30
C LEU A 25 20.32 11.76 -10.89
N THR A 26 20.29 10.72 -11.70
CA THR A 26 21.16 9.54 -11.54
C THR A 26 22.18 9.53 -12.65
N ILE A 27 23.46 9.61 -12.29
CA ILE A 27 24.56 9.53 -13.26
C ILE A 27 24.49 8.18 -13.97
N GLY A 28 24.56 8.20 -15.30
CA GLY A 28 24.46 7.02 -16.16
C GLY A 28 23.04 6.58 -16.48
N SER A 29 22.01 7.32 -16.06
CA SER A 29 20.61 7.01 -16.38
C SER A 29 20.22 7.27 -17.84
N GLY A 30 20.91 8.16 -18.52
CA GLY A 30 20.60 8.61 -19.87
C GLY A 30 19.30 9.43 -19.97
N THR A 31 18.76 9.91 -18.85
CA THR A 31 17.52 10.70 -18.83
C THR A 31 17.73 12.16 -19.23
N PHE A 32 18.96 12.63 -19.18
CA PHE A 32 19.34 13.99 -19.60
C PHE A 32 20.02 13.98 -20.96
N ILE A 33 20.16 15.15 -21.56
CA ILE A 33 20.84 15.30 -22.86
C ILE A 33 22.32 14.89 -22.75
N PRO A 34 22.93 14.36 -23.84
CA PRO A 34 24.30 13.89 -23.84
C PRO A 34 25.30 14.90 -23.31
N GLY A 35 26.18 14.43 -22.40
CA GLY A 35 27.21 15.23 -21.74
C GLY A 35 26.75 15.94 -20.47
N PHE A 36 25.42 15.95 -20.16
CA PHE A 36 24.93 16.62 -18.96
C PHE A 36 25.31 15.85 -17.69
N GLU A 37 25.01 14.54 -17.68
CA GLU A 37 25.29 13.66 -16.54
C GLU A 37 26.82 13.51 -16.34
N ASP A 38 27.56 13.33 -17.42
CA ASP A 38 29.02 13.21 -17.39
C ASP A 38 29.72 14.46 -16.81
N GLY A 39 29.16 15.65 -17.12
CA GLY A 39 29.67 16.92 -16.61
C GLY A 39 29.47 17.12 -15.10
N LEU A 40 28.74 16.22 -14.44
CA LEU A 40 28.50 16.24 -12.99
C LEU A 40 29.34 15.21 -12.23
N ILE A 41 30.09 14.34 -12.92
CA ILE A 41 30.97 13.37 -12.28
C ILE A 41 32.04 14.06 -11.47
N GLY A 42 32.16 13.70 -10.18
CA GLY A 42 33.12 14.29 -9.24
C GLY A 42 32.66 15.60 -8.59
N ALA A 43 31.47 16.09 -8.92
CA ALA A 43 30.93 17.29 -8.27
C ALA A 43 30.64 17.06 -6.78
N GLN A 44 30.81 18.10 -5.97
CA GLN A 44 30.59 18.07 -4.52
C GLN A 44 29.29 18.77 -4.11
N VAL A 45 28.72 18.39 -2.96
CA VAL A 45 27.54 19.06 -2.39
C VAL A 45 27.83 20.55 -2.17
N GLY A 46 26.90 21.39 -2.58
CA GLY A 46 27.01 22.85 -2.52
C GLY A 46 27.81 23.47 -3.69
N GLN A 47 28.47 22.66 -4.50
CA GLN A 47 29.26 23.16 -5.65
C GLN A 47 28.33 23.67 -6.75
N THR A 48 28.65 24.82 -7.32
CA THR A 48 28.06 25.33 -8.55
C THR A 48 29.10 25.24 -9.68
N LEU A 49 28.70 24.58 -10.76
CA LEU A 49 29.57 24.32 -11.90
C LEU A 49 28.86 24.57 -13.24
N GLU A 50 29.68 24.76 -14.30
CA GLU A 50 29.17 24.85 -15.66
C GLU A 50 29.26 23.48 -16.35
N VAL A 51 28.13 22.93 -16.74
CA VAL A 51 28.00 21.68 -17.47
C VAL A 51 27.79 22.00 -18.95
N LYS A 52 28.65 21.49 -19.80
CA LYS A 52 28.51 21.59 -21.27
C LYS A 52 27.84 20.34 -21.80
N ALA A 53 26.71 20.50 -22.51
CA ALA A 53 25.96 19.40 -23.09
C ALA A 53 25.55 19.76 -24.51
N THR A 54 25.22 18.74 -25.33
CA THR A 54 24.76 18.94 -26.70
C THR A 54 23.37 18.30 -26.85
N PHE A 55 22.41 19.04 -27.38
CA PHE A 55 21.11 18.49 -27.69
C PHE A 55 21.23 17.43 -28.78
N PRO A 56 20.47 16.32 -28.72
CA PRO A 56 20.41 15.34 -29.81
C PRO A 56 20.01 15.99 -31.14
N ASP A 57 20.46 15.42 -32.26
CA ASP A 57 20.11 15.90 -33.59
C ASP A 57 18.61 15.85 -33.88
N SER A 58 17.89 14.93 -33.20
CA SER A 58 16.44 14.90 -33.15
C SER A 58 15.98 15.12 -31.72
N TYR A 59 15.40 16.29 -31.43
CA TYR A 59 14.91 16.66 -30.10
C TYR A 59 13.43 17.10 -30.18
N SER A 60 12.52 16.15 -30.00
CA SER A 60 11.07 16.33 -30.18
C SER A 60 10.45 17.33 -29.22
N ASN A 61 10.99 17.46 -27.99
CA ASN A 61 10.49 18.40 -26.99
C ASN A 61 10.69 19.86 -27.39
N ASN A 62 11.71 20.16 -28.18
CA ASN A 62 11.94 21.47 -28.76
C ASN A 62 12.87 21.35 -29.98
N PRO A 63 12.32 21.22 -31.20
CA PRO A 63 13.10 21.04 -32.42
C PRO A 63 14.13 22.17 -32.69
N ASP A 64 13.84 23.38 -32.20
CA ASP A 64 14.77 24.52 -32.36
C ASP A 64 16.07 24.36 -31.59
N LEU A 65 16.12 23.43 -30.65
CA LEU A 65 17.34 23.14 -29.86
C LEU A 65 18.15 21.97 -30.44
N ALA A 66 17.60 21.23 -31.37
CA ALA A 66 18.27 20.05 -31.98
C ALA A 66 19.69 20.36 -32.46
N GLY A 67 20.63 19.51 -32.08
CA GLY A 67 22.06 19.63 -32.43
C GLY A 67 22.81 20.81 -31.78
N LYS A 68 22.15 21.68 -30.99
CA LYS A 68 22.78 22.87 -30.41
C LYS A 68 23.56 22.54 -29.14
N LYS A 69 24.69 23.19 -28.98
CA LYS A 69 25.50 23.17 -27.74
C LYS A 69 24.87 24.09 -26.70
N ALA A 70 24.77 23.61 -25.47
CA ALA A 70 24.24 24.34 -24.33
C ALA A 70 25.23 24.33 -23.15
N VAL A 71 25.20 25.38 -22.36
CA VAL A 71 25.93 25.48 -21.11
C VAL A 71 24.93 25.65 -19.98
N PHE A 72 24.99 24.79 -18.97
CA PHE A 72 24.12 24.81 -17.81
C PHE A 72 24.91 25.18 -16.56
N THR A 73 24.49 26.21 -15.87
CA THR A 73 24.96 26.48 -14.51
C THR A 73 24.14 25.62 -13.55
N VAL A 74 24.79 24.66 -12.90
CA VAL A 74 24.14 23.64 -12.02
C VAL A 74 24.72 23.77 -10.61
N THR A 75 23.85 23.75 -9.60
CA THR A 75 24.26 23.65 -8.20
C THR A 75 23.84 22.29 -7.66
N VAL A 76 24.76 21.57 -7.04
CA VAL A 76 24.50 20.25 -6.42
C VAL A 76 23.95 20.49 -5.02
N ASN A 77 22.67 20.23 -4.82
CA ASN A 77 22.02 20.43 -3.52
C ASN A 77 22.37 19.32 -2.53
N TYR A 78 22.37 18.06 -2.98
CA TYR A 78 22.78 16.91 -2.18
C TYR A 78 23.26 15.77 -3.09
N ILE A 79 23.99 14.83 -2.53
CA ILE A 79 24.36 13.57 -3.17
C ILE A 79 23.82 12.44 -2.31
N GLN A 80 22.98 11.59 -2.89
CA GLN A 80 22.40 10.46 -2.17
C GLN A 80 23.51 9.45 -1.84
N GLY A 81 23.72 9.22 -0.54
CA GLY A 81 24.62 8.18 -0.05
C GLY A 81 24.02 6.77 -0.17
N LYS A 82 24.78 5.77 0.25
CA LYS A 82 24.26 4.40 0.35
C LYS A 82 23.06 4.37 1.31
N LYS A 83 22.03 3.61 0.96
CA LYS A 83 20.96 3.30 1.90
C LYS A 83 21.55 2.53 3.08
N ILE A 84 21.52 3.15 4.25
CA ILE A 84 21.95 2.53 5.50
C ILE A 84 20.68 1.97 6.15
N ARG A 85 20.67 0.66 6.44
CA ARG A 85 19.65 0.10 7.31
C ARG A 85 20.02 0.52 8.74
N PRO A 86 19.18 1.28 9.44
CA PRO A 86 19.44 1.58 10.83
C PRO A 86 19.45 0.27 11.64
N GLU A 87 20.28 0.23 12.67
CA GLU A 87 20.23 -0.84 13.65
C GLU A 87 18.91 -0.81 14.41
N LEU A 88 18.28 -1.96 14.55
CA LEU A 88 17.04 -2.11 15.27
C LEU A 88 17.34 -2.13 16.77
N THR A 89 17.16 -0.99 17.41
CA THR A 89 17.43 -0.75 18.84
C THR A 89 16.19 -0.22 19.54
N ASP A 90 16.14 -0.25 20.88
CA ASP A 90 15.06 0.38 21.65
C ASP A 90 14.84 1.84 21.24
N LYS A 91 15.92 2.60 21.06
CA LYS A 91 15.85 4.00 20.61
C LYS A 91 15.25 4.14 19.23
N PHE A 92 15.57 3.23 18.32
CA PHE A 92 14.98 3.23 16.98
C PHE A 92 13.48 2.91 17.04
N VAL A 93 13.10 1.86 17.79
CA VAL A 93 11.72 1.41 17.92
C VAL A 93 10.86 2.51 18.55
N THR A 94 11.23 3.02 19.71
CA THR A 94 10.44 4.04 20.41
C THR A 94 10.32 5.36 19.67
N LYS A 95 11.30 5.70 18.83
CA LYS A 95 11.28 6.92 18.01
C LYS A 95 10.46 6.79 16.73
N ASN A 96 10.55 5.64 16.05
CA ASN A 96 10.03 5.47 14.69
C ASN A 96 8.81 4.54 14.62
N LEU A 97 8.63 3.68 15.62
CA LEU A 97 7.53 2.71 15.73
C LEU A 97 6.77 2.98 17.03
N THR A 98 6.14 4.15 17.11
CA THR A 98 5.55 4.71 18.34
C THR A 98 4.47 3.88 19.02
N SER A 99 3.94 2.86 18.33
CA SER A 99 3.00 1.88 18.90
C SER A 99 3.66 0.89 19.87
N TYR A 100 5.01 0.83 19.90
CA TYR A 100 5.76 -0.12 20.72
C TYR A 100 6.61 0.62 21.76
N LYS A 101 6.69 0.02 22.94
CA LYS A 101 7.38 0.60 24.10
C LYS A 101 8.87 0.27 24.13
N SER A 102 9.29 -0.81 23.47
CA SER A 102 10.66 -1.28 23.43
C SER A 102 10.89 -2.19 22.21
N LEU A 103 12.14 -2.57 21.94
CA LEU A 103 12.50 -3.57 20.95
C LEU A 103 11.91 -4.95 21.32
N GLU A 104 11.96 -5.33 22.57
CA GLU A 104 11.38 -6.58 23.07
C GLU A 104 9.86 -6.64 22.85
N ASP A 105 9.15 -5.54 23.14
CA ASP A 105 7.70 -5.41 22.89
C ASP A 105 7.40 -5.55 21.40
N TYR A 106 8.17 -4.90 20.55
CA TYR A 106 8.06 -5.04 19.08
C TYR A 106 8.28 -6.48 18.61
N GLU A 107 9.38 -7.10 19.02
CA GLU A 107 9.72 -8.47 18.62
C GLU A 107 8.74 -9.50 19.15
N SER A 108 8.30 -9.37 20.41
CA SER A 108 7.32 -10.29 21.01
C SER A 108 5.96 -10.18 20.30
N THR A 109 5.53 -8.97 19.95
CA THR A 109 4.31 -8.74 19.17
C THR A 109 4.42 -9.38 17.79
N LEU A 110 5.56 -9.24 17.09
CA LEU A 110 5.77 -9.87 15.79
C LEU A 110 5.78 -11.40 15.88
N ARG A 111 6.47 -11.95 16.89
CA ARG A 111 6.48 -13.41 17.14
C ARG A 111 5.08 -13.92 17.40
N ARG A 112 4.33 -13.24 18.28
CA ARG A 112 2.93 -13.60 18.58
C ARG A 112 2.08 -13.62 17.31
N LYS A 113 2.11 -12.55 16.52
CA LYS A 113 1.38 -12.47 15.25
C LYS A 113 1.75 -13.58 14.29
N SER A 114 3.04 -13.86 14.14
CA SER A 114 3.52 -14.96 13.30
C SER A 114 3.00 -16.32 13.78
N THR A 115 3.01 -16.57 15.10
CA THR A 115 2.46 -17.81 15.68
C THR A 115 0.97 -17.93 15.42
N GLU A 116 0.20 -16.84 15.55
CA GLU A 116 -1.23 -16.78 15.26
C GLU A 116 -1.52 -17.09 13.79
N ASP A 117 -0.76 -16.51 12.87
CA ASP A 117 -0.91 -16.74 11.42
C ASP A 117 -0.57 -18.20 11.07
N LEU A 118 0.55 -18.72 11.54
CA LEU A 118 0.97 -20.10 11.28
C LEU A 118 0.01 -21.15 11.88
N ALA A 119 -0.47 -20.93 13.09
CA ALA A 119 -1.44 -21.80 13.74
C ALA A 119 -2.76 -21.83 12.97
N TRP A 120 -3.23 -20.67 12.55
CA TRP A 120 -4.42 -20.54 11.71
C TRP A 120 -4.25 -21.26 10.37
N ASP A 121 -3.17 -20.99 9.65
CA ASP A 121 -2.89 -21.61 8.34
C ASP A 121 -2.82 -23.13 8.44
N SER A 122 -2.17 -23.65 9.49
CA SER A 122 -2.09 -25.08 9.75
C SER A 122 -3.48 -25.70 9.94
N VAL A 123 -4.34 -25.08 10.76
CA VAL A 123 -5.68 -25.58 11.04
C VAL A 123 -6.58 -25.44 9.81
N TYR A 124 -6.55 -24.29 9.14
CA TYR A 124 -7.37 -24.03 7.96
C TYR A 124 -7.02 -24.99 6.82
N ASN A 125 -5.74 -25.22 6.54
CA ASN A 125 -5.28 -26.12 5.48
C ASN A 125 -5.60 -27.60 5.78
N ALA A 126 -5.69 -27.98 7.06
CA ALA A 126 -6.11 -29.30 7.48
C ALA A 126 -7.64 -29.46 7.51
N SER A 127 -8.39 -28.36 7.43
CA SER A 127 -9.84 -28.36 7.51
C SER A 127 -10.47 -28.70 6.16
N LYS A 128 -11.66 -29.31 6.21
CA LYS A 128 -12.46 -29.60 5.03
C LYS A 128 -13.85 -28.98 5.18
N VAL A 129 -14.18 -28.02 4.31
CA VAL A 129 -15.52 -27.49 4.21
C VAL A 129 -16.35 -28.40 3.29
N ASN A 130 -17.34 -29.09 3.85
CA ASN A 130 -18.15 -30.04 3.11
C ASN A 130 -19.24 -29.37 2.26
N GLU A 131 -19.79 -28.26 2.74
CA GLU A 131 -20.86 -27.52 2.07
C GLU A 131 -20.70 -26.01 2.31
N TYR A 132 -20.96 -25.24 1.26
CA TYR A 132 -20.97 -23.77 1.32
C TYR A 132 -22.42 -23.27 1.29
N PRO A 133 -22.92 -22.59 2.35
CA PRO A 133 -24.27 -22.06 2.36
C PRO A 133 -24.48 -21.07 1.21
N LYS A 134 -25.43 -21.37 0.32
CA LYS A 134 -25.66 -20.57 -0.91
C LYS A 134 -25.94 -19.11 -0.61
N LYS A 135 -26.77 -18.83 0.40
CA LYS A 135 -27.11 -17.47 0.83
C LYS A 135 -25.85 -16.70 1.26
N ARG A 136 -25.06 -17.29 2.17
CA ARG A 136 -23.83 -16.64 2.70
C ARG A 136 -22.78 -16.41 1.61
N THR A 137 -22.63 -17.39 0.70
CA THR A 137 -21.71 -17.27 -0.45
C THR A 137 -22.13 -16.14 -1.39
N LYS A 138 -23.45 -15.98 -1.60
CA LYS A 138 -23.97 -14.86 -2.40
C LYS A 138 -23.76 -13.52 -1.71
N GLU A 139 -24.04 -13.41 -0.43
CA GLU A 139 -23.79 -12.19 0.36
C GLU A 139 -22.30 -11.78 0.29
N MET A 140 -21.40 -12.73 0.48
CA MET A 140 -19.96 -12.48 0.36
C MET A 140 -19.56 -12.04 -1.06
N TYR A 141 -20.12 -12.67 -2.08
CA TYR A 141 -19.92 -12.24 -3.47
C TYR A 141 -20.38 -10.79 -3.67
N ASP A 142 -21.58 -10.45 -3.18
CA ASP A 142 -22.15 -9.11 -3.32
C ASP A 142 -21.28 -8.06 -2.57
N GLN A 143 -20.76 -8.39 -1.39
CA GLN A 143 -19.84 -7.53 -0.62
C GLN A 143 -18.54 -7.28 -1.38
N LEU A 144 -17.90 -8.32 -1.89
CA LEU A 144 -16.66 -8.21 -2.69
C LEU A 144 -16.89 -7.39 -3.96
N TYR A 145 -18.00 -7.63 -4.66
CA TYR A 145 -18.35 -6.87 -5.85
C TYR A 145 -18.58 -5.38 -5.54
N THR A 146 -19.31 -5.10 -4.45
CA THR A 146 -19.56 -3.72 -3.99
C THR A 146 -18.25 -3.00 -3.68
N SER A 147 -17.35 -3.65 -2.95
CA SER A 147 -16.03 -3.07 -2.61
C SER A 147 -15.19 -2.75 -3.84
N ILE A 148 -15.12 -3.68 -4.79
CA ILE A 148 -14.39 -3.46 -6.05
C ILE A 148 -15.02 -2.32 -6.85
N ASN A 149 -16.34 -2.35 -7.01
CA ASN A 149 -17.06 -1.34 -7.78
C ASN A 149 -16.91 0.07 -7.14
N TYR A 150 -17.02 0.15 -5.83
CA TYR A 150 -16.82 1.40 -5.10
C TYR A 150 -15.40 1.94 -5.31
N TYR A 151 -14.38 1.10 -5.13
CA TYR A 151 -12.98 1.51 -5.37
C TYR A 151 -12.75 2.03 -6.78
N LEU A 152 -13.29 1.35 -7.78
CA LEU A 152 -13.18 1.77 -9.18
C LEU A 152 -13.87 3.12 -9.40
N GLN A 153 -15.07 3.31 -8.88
CA GLN A 153 -15.81 4.58 -9.00
C GLN A 153 -15.07 5.77 -8.38
N GLN A 154 -14.43 5.57 -7.22
CA GLN A 154 -13.62 6.63 -6.58
C GLN A 154 -12.42 7.07 -7.46
N ASN A 155 -11.98 6.22 -8.36
CA ASN A 155 -10.90 6.48 -9.30
C ASN A 155 -11.39 6.80 -10.73
N ASN A 156 -12.70 7.07 -10.89
CA ASN A 156 -13.35 7.34 -12.17
C ASN A 156 -13.23 6.18 -13.20
N TYR A 157 -13.18 4.94 -12.70
CA TYR A 157 -13.21 3.73 -13.52
C TYR A 157 -14.52 2.97 -13.35
N THR A 158 -14.89 2.23 -14.39
CA THR A 158 -16.00 1.27 -14.35
C THR A 158 -15.47 -0.16 -14.27
N ILE A 159 -16.35 -1.12 -13.95
CA ILE A 159 -16.02 -2.56 -14.07
C ILE A 159 -15.60 -2.90 -15.51
N SER A 160 -16.22 -2.29 -16.52
CA SER A 160 -15.84 -2.50 -17.93
C SER A 160 -14.42 -2.05 -18.22
N ASP A 161 -14.00 -0.90 -17.71
CA ASP A 161 -12.64 -0.38 -17.86
C ASP A 161 -11.64 -1.32 -17.17
N TYR A 162 -11.97 -1.79 -15.97
CA TYR A 162 -11.16 -2.76 -15.23
C TYR A 162 -10.98 -4.06 -16.01
N LEU A 163 -12.07 -4.66 -16.51
CA LEU A 163 -12.02 -5.90 -17.30
C LEU A 163 -11.16 -5.74 -18.55
N SER A 164 -11.29 -4.60 -19.24
CA SER A 164 -10.51 -4.28 -20.43
C SER A 164 -9.02 -4.15 -20.10
N ALA A 165 -8.66 -3.44 -19.03
CA ALA A 165 -7.28 -3.27 -18.57
C ALA A 165 -6.64 -4.59 -18.14
N GLN A 166 -7.39 -5.46 -17.45
CA GLN A 166 -6.93 -6.79 -17.04
C GLN A 166 -6.98 -7.84 -18.16
N LYS A 167 -7.49 -7.50 -19.34
CA LYS A 167 -7.69 -8.42 -20.47
C LYS A 167 -8.47 -9.69 -20.07
N THR A 168 -9.49 -9.52 -19.22
CA THR A 168 -10.34 -10.59 -18.73
C THR A 168 -11.78 -10.40 -19.17
N THR A 169 -12.59 -11.47 -19.13
CA THR A 169 -14.00 -11.40 -19.44
C THR A 169 -14.87 -11.21 -18.19
N SER A 170 -16.10 -10.71 -18.37
CA SER A 170 -17.07 -10.64 -17.28
C SER A 170 -17.39 -12.03 -16.69
N ALA A 171 -17.33 -13.08 -17.50
CA ALA A 171 -17.56 -14.45 -17.05
C ALA A 171 -16.40 -14.94 -16.15
N ASP A 172 -15.15 -14.69 -16.55
CA ASP A 172 -13.98 -15.06 -15.75
C ASP A 172 -13.93 -14.26 -14.46
N PHE A 173 -14.16 -12.95 -14.52
CA PHE A 173 -14.25 -12.09 -13.33
C PHE A 173 -15.29 -12.61 -12.33
N LYS A 174 -16.51 -12.96 -12.80
CA LYS A 174 -17.56 -13.54 -11.96
C LYS A 174 -17.14 -14.87 -11.36
N LYS A 175 -16.45 -15.71 -12.13
CA LYS A 175 -15.94 -17.02 -11.67
C LYS A 175 -14.90 -16.83 -10.55
N ASP A 176 -13.93 -15.92 -10.77
CA ASP A 176 -12.87 -15.64 -9.80
C ASP A 176 -13.43 -15.01 -8.53
N LEU A 177 -14.35 -14.06 -8.65
CA LEU A 177 -15.00 -13.45 -7.51
C LEU A 177 -15.84 -14.47 -6.71
N THR A 178 -16.52 -15.40 -7.41
CA THR A 178 -17.25 -16.50 -6.76
C THR A 178 -16.29 -17.44 -6.02
N LYS A 179 -15.11 -17.69 -6.57
CA LYS A 179 -14.08 -18.50 -5.91
C LYS A 179 -13.59 -17.81 -4.64
N THR A 180 -13.25 -16.52 -4.72
CA THR A 180 -12.83 -15.73 -3.55
C THR A 180 -13.91 -15.70 -2.48
N ALA A 181 -15.18 -15.47 -2.86
CA ALA A 181 -16.32 -15.50 -1.94
C ALA A 181 -16.44 -16.84 -1.20
N LYS A 182 -16.23 -17.96 -1.90
CA LYS A 182 -16.22 -19.28 -1.27
C LYS A 182 -15.04 -19.46 -0.32
N GLU A 183 -13.87 -19.00 -0.68
CA GLU A 183 -12.66 -19.07 0.18
C GLU A 183 -12.90 -18.29 1.48
N ASP A 184 -13.46 -17.09 1.40
CA ASP A 184 -13.72 -16.27 2.58
C ASP A 184 -14.86 -16.85 3.44
N VAL A 185 -15.94 -17.33 2.83
CA VAL A 185 -16.97 -18.09 3.55
C VAL A 185 -16.38 -19.35 4.18
N GLY A 186 -15.45 -20.05 3.51
CA GLY A 186 -14.77 -21.20 4.05
C GLY A 186 -14.00 -20.87 5.33
N LYS A 187 -13.27 -19.74 5.34
CA LYS A 187 -12.59 -19.24 6.56
C LYS A 187 -13.58 -18.99 7.68
N GLN A 188 -14.69 -18.28 7.36
CA GLN A 188 -15.76 -17.98 8.33
C GLN A 188 -16.38 -19.25 8.95
N LEU A 189 -16.61 -20.27 8.15
CA LEU A 189 -17.14 -21.54 8.63
C LEU A 189 -16.15 -22.26 9.57
N VAL A 190 -14.86 -22.24 9.25
CA VAL A 190 -13.83 -22.89 10.06
C VAL A 190 -13.65 -22.17 11.41
N TYR A 191 -13.43 -20.86 11.41
CA TYR A 191 -13.27 -20.17 12.69
C TYR A 191 -14.59 -20.09 13.49
N GLY A 192 -15.73 -20.02 12.81
CA GLY A 192 -17.04 -20.10 13.47
C GLY A 192 -17.24 -21.43 14.19
N ALA A 193 -16.89 -22.56 13.55
CA ALA A 193 -16.97 -23.88 14.15
C ALA A 193 -16.03 -24.03 15.37
N ILE A 194 -14.82 -23.47 15.28
CA ILE A 194 -13.86 -23.44 16.41
C ILE A 194 -14.42 -22.59 17.54
N ALA A 195 -14.93 -21.40 17.22
CA ALA A 195 -15.50 -20.49 18.21
C ALA A 195 -16.69 -21.11 18.95
N GLU A 196 -17.57 -21.82 18.23
CA GLU A 196 -18.71 -22.54 18.81
C GLU A 196 -18.21 -23.66 19.73
N LYS A 197 -17.31 -24.51 19.25
CA LYS A 197 -16.78 -25.64 19.99
C LYS A 197 -16.05 -25.23 21.27
N GLU A 198 -15.25 -24.17 21.20
CA GLU A 198 -14.42 -23.68 22.30
C GLU A 198 -15.10 -22.56 23.11
N ASN A 199 -16.37 -22.27 22.81
CA ASN A 199 -17.19 -21.22 23.45
C ASN A 199 -16.52 -19.83 23.41
N ILE A 200 -15.83 -19.50 22.31
CA ILE A 200 -15.19 -18.19 22.08
C ILE A 200 -16.27 -17.22 21.63
N LYS A 201 -16.44 -16.12 22.33
CA LYS A 201 -17.44 -15.09 22.03
C LYS A 201 -16.82 -13.71 22.09
N VAL A 202 -17.33 -12.81 21.27
CA VAL A 202 -17.05 -11.38 21.35
C VAL A 202 -18.04 -10.74 22.30
N SER A 203 -17.56 -10.03 23.31
CA SER A 203 -18.40 -9.29 24.26
C SER A 203 -18.73 -7.90 23.72
N ASP A 204 -19.84 -7.32 24.25
CA ASP A 204 -20.21 -5.93 23.96
C ASP A 204 -19.12 -4.93 24.33
N LYS A 205 -18.33 -5.24 25.36
CA LYS A 205 -17.20 -4.39 25.76
C LYS A 205 -16.11 -4.38 24.69
N GLU A 206 -15.70 -5.54 24.22
CA GLU A 206 -14.70 -5.69 23.15
C GLU A 206 -15.18 -4.99 21.86
N TYR A 207 -16.43 -5.19 21.49
CA TYR A 207 -17.03 -4.49 20.37
C TYR A 207 -16.95 -2.96 20.50
N LYS A 208 -17.35 -2.41 21.64
CA LYS A 208 -17.33 -0.97 21.89
C LYS A 208 -15.91 -0.38 21.90
N GLU A 209 -14.94 -1.14 22.36
CA GLU A 209 -13.53 -0.73 22.33
C GLU A 209 -12.98 -0.69 20.90
N GLU A 210 -13.26 -1.74 20.12
CA GLU A 210 -12.85 -1.82 18.72
C GLU A 210 -13.58 -0.76 17.84
N LEU A 211 -14.87 -0.54 18.09
CA LEU A 211 -15.66 0.49 17.40
C LEU A 211 -15.01 1.87 17.51
N LYS A 212 -14.44 2.25 18.65
CA LYS A 212 -13.73 3.54 18.81
C LYS A 212 -12.53 3.64 17.86
N SER A 213 -11.81 2.55 17.67
CA SER A 213 -10.69 2.49 16.73
C SER A 213 -11.15 2.67 15.29
N TYR A 214 -12.26 2.02 14.94
CA TYR A 214 -12.87 2.18 13.61
C TYR A 214 -13.39 3.59 13.37
N LEU A 215 -14.11 4.19 14.33
CA LEU A 215 -14.58 5.57 14.23
C LEU A 215 -13.42 6.54 13.98
N SER A 216 -12.32 6.38 14.71
CA SER A 216 -11.11 7.19 14.51
C SER A 216 -10.47 6.96 13.15
N THR A 217 -10.35 5.70 12.71
CA THR A 217 -9.70 5.32 11.44
C THR A 217 -10.47 5.84 10.24
N TYR A 218 -11.79 5.76 10.30
CA TYR A 218 -12.68 6.18 9.19
C TYR A 218 -13.16 7.62 9.33
N ASN A 219 -12.69 8.34 10.35
CA ASN A 219 -13.06 9.73 10.66
C ASN A 219 -14.59 9.92 10.73
N CYS A 220 -15.25 9.03 11.49
CA CYS A 220 -16.68 9.06 11.73
C CYS A 220 -16.98 9.51 13.17
N ASP A 221 -18.02 10.33 13.34
CA ASP A 221 -18.42 10.84 14.66
C ASP A 221 -19.15 9.77 15.50
N ASP A 222 -19.88 8.87 14.83
CA ASP A 222 -20.68 7.84 15.47
C ASP A 222 -20.82 6.57 14.61
N GLU A 223 -21.47 5.56 15.19
CA GLU A 223 -21.69 4.27 14.56
C GLU A 223 -22.64 4.37 13.34
N GLU A 224 -23.59 5.31 13.32
CA GLU A 224 -24.49 5.52 12.20
C GLU A 224 -23.74 6.05 10.97
N ALA A 225 -22.86 7.03 11.17
CA ALA A 225 -21.98 7.55 10.12
C ALA A 225 -21.04 6.46 9.59
N LEU A 226 -20.50 5.63 10.47
CA LEU A 226 -19.66 4.50 10.10
C LEU A 226 -20.45 3.46 9.29
N ASN A 227 -21.65 3.10 9.72
CA ASN A 227 -22.53 2.17 9.00
C ASN A 227 -22.84 2.66 7.59
N LYS A 228 -23.13 3.94 7.43
CA LYS A 228 -23.35 4.54 6.11
C LYS A 228 -22.13 4.39 5.19
N GLN A 229 -20.93 4.63 5.72
CA GLN A 229 -19.71 4.40 4.95
C GLN A 229 -19.54 2.92 4.60
N PHE A 230 -19.73 2.01 5.55
CA PHE A 230 -19.55 0.57 5.35
C PHE A 230 -20.54 -0.02 4.37
N HIS A 231 -21.80 0.46 4.36
CA HIS A 231 -22.77 0.10 3.33
C HIS A 231 -22.29 0.50 1.91
N ASN A 232 -21.72 1.68 1.77
CA ASN A 232 -21.19 2.13 0.49
C ASN A 232 -19.93 1.33 0.07
N PHE A 233 -19.02 1.05 1.02
CA PHE A 233 -17.76 0.35 0.74
C PHE A 233 -17.93 -1.15 0.60
N TYR A 234 -18.71 -1.77 1.48
CA TYR A 234 -18.75 -3.22 1.67
C TYR A 234 -20.16 -3.82 1.48
N GLY A 235 -21.19 -2.99 1.38
CA GLY A 235 -22.57 -3.46 1.25
C GLY A 235 -23.11 -4.15 2.50
N THR A 236 -22.55 -3.87 3.69
CA THR A 236 -22.95 -4.49 4.96
C THR A 236 -22.74 -3.54 6.13
N ASP A 237 -23.29 -3.87 7.31
CA ASP A 237 -23.13 -3.08 8.52
C ASP A 237 -21.70 -3.16 9.09
N ALA A 238 -21.20 -2.04 9.62
CA ALA A 238 -19.90 -1.98 10.29
C ALA A 238 -19.84 -2.96 11.48
N LYS A 239 -20.94 -3.08 12.22
CA LYS A 239 -21.04 -4.01 13.36
C LYS A 239 -20.75 -5.45 12.96
N ASP A 240 -21.31 -5.91 11.86
CA ASP A 240 -21.12 -7.28 11.40
C ASP A 240 -19.67 -7.56 11.04
N LEU A 241 -19.01 -6.61 10.35
CA LEU A 241 -17.61 -6.74 9.99
C LEU A 241 -16.67 -6.67 11.21
N ILE A 242 -16.94 -5.75 12.14
CA ILE A 242 -16.15 -5.60 13.38
C ILE A 242 -16.28 -6.84 14.25
N MET A 243 -17.49 -7.36 14.44
CA MET A 243 -17.74 -8.57 15.23
C MET A 243 -17.08 -9.80 14.62
N ASP A 244 -17.13 -9.92 13.30
CA ASP A 244 -16.51 -11.01 12.54
C ASP A 244 -14.97 -10.97 12.66
N ASP A 245 -14.37 -9.80 12.48
CA ASP A 245 -12.92 -9.58 12.63
C ASP A 245 -12.44 -9.87 14.07
N LEU A 246 -13.17 -9.39 15.06
CA LEU A 246 -12.87 -9.67 16.47
C LEU A 246 -12.95 -11.18 16.78
N LEU A 247 -13.98 -11.86 16.27
CA LEU A 247 -14.12 -13.31 16.47
C LEU A 247 -12.95 -14.06 15.82
N TYR A 248 -12.60 -13.69 14.60
CA TYR A 248 -11.45 -14.28 13.90
C TYR A 248 -10.13 -14.05 14.66
N LYS A 249 -9.87 -12.82 15.13
CA LYS A 249 -8.70 -12.50 15.97
C LYS A 249 -8.64 -13.35 17.23
N LYS A 250 -9.77 -13.51 17.92
CA LYS A 250 -9.86 -14.32 19.15
C LYS A 250 -9.60 -15.81 18.88
N VAL A 251 -10.10 -16.34 17.78
CA VAL A 251 -9.84 -17.73 17.39
C VAL A 251 -8.36 -17.93 17.05
N LYS A 252 -7.74 -17.01 16.32
CA LYS A 252 -6.30 -17.07 16.02
C LYS A 252 -5.45 -17.04 17.29
N SER A 253 -5.79 -16.14 18.21
CA SER A 253 -5.12 -16.05 19.50
C SER A 253 -5.28 -17.34 20.33
N TYR A 254 -6.50 -17.90 20.37
CA TYR A 254 -6.75 -19.19 21.01
C TYR A 254 -5.89 -20.31 20.41
N LEU A 255 -5.84 -20.41 19.09
CA LEU A 255 -5.04 -21.40 18.40
C LEU A 255 -3.55 -21.27 18.73
N ALA A 256 -3.02 -20.05 18.74
CA ALA A 256 -1.62 -19.80 19.08
C ALA A 256 -1.28 -20.20 20.53
N ASP A 257 -2.23 -20.03 21.48
CA ASP A 257 -2.05 -20.44 22.88
C ASP A 257 -2.04 -21.98 23.04
N HIS A 258 -2.51 -22.72 22.04
CA HIS A 258 -2.60 -24.19 22.05
C HIS A 258 -1.63 -24.87 21.06
N VAL A 259 -0.70 -24.10 20.49
CA VAL A 259 0.39 -24.70 19.68
C VAL A 259 1.33 -25.46 20.60
N VAL A 260 1.54 -26.73 20.26
CA VAL A 260 2.58 -27.56 20.90
C VAL A 260 3.80 -27.53 19.99
N GLU A 261 4.86 -26.88 20.43
CA GLU A 261 6.16 -26.98 19.78
C GLU A 261 6.65 -28.43 19.86
N LYS A 262 6.94 -29.01 18.69
CA LYS A 262 7.51 -30.34 18.58
C LYS A 262 9.02 -30.28 18.46
#